data_d990ea26b906fe1be6e43347f393e911
#
_entry.id   d990ea26b906fe1be6e43347f393e911
#
_cell.length_a   1.000
_cell.length_b   1.000
_cell.length_c   1.000
_cell.angle_alpha   90.00
_cell.angle_beta   90.00
_cell.angle_gamma   90.00
#
_symmetry.space_group_name_H-M   'P 1'
#
loop_
_entity.id
_entity.type
_entity.pdbx_description
1 polymer ?
#
loop_
_entity_poly.entity_id
_entity_poly.type
_entity_poly.pdbx_seq_one_letter_code
_entity_poly.pdbx_strand_id
1 'polypeptide(L)'
;MTDLTLNARQKKLLSILNARHNVETGKELAAKLGVSERTVRNDIRAINSKLKQYEIQILPQYGKGYTISVNNREVYLQLFSEKANYETKEDRIRTMMLRLIRENDWYELGNLEDEMFVSRTTLESDIRAMRQRVSVRYPYLQIRRQGNYIKFEKDEIKRRALLIRLYAENWDYDSRDGIVLKQDEFGRECLEEIQDVFKDELYRCQTDLDDFGLIYMVLAIAVMQFRVNSGNTIEVFEKKGESQGIAAVVRYVLD
;
A
#
# COMPACT_ATOMS: atom_id res chain seq x y z
N MET A 1 -27.18 2.44 1.59
CA MET A 1 -25.74 2.14 1.79
C MET A 1 -25.56 1.86 3.27
N THR A 2 -25.31 0.62 3.63
CA THR A 2 -25.17 0.17 5.04
C THR A 2 -23.82 0.65 5.57
N ASP A 3 -23.84 1.35 6.69
CA ASP A 3 -22.63 1.91 7.32
C ASP A 3 -21.71 0.79 7.86
N LEU A 4 -20.73 0.38 7.05
CA LEU A 4 -19.67 -0.59 7.38
C LEU A 4 -18.57 0.01 8.27
N THR A 5 -18.83 1.16 8.92
CA THR A 5 -17.81 1.87 9.70
C THR A 5 -17.43 1.13 10.98
N LEU A 6 -16.20 0.64 11.02
CA LEU A 6 -15.52 0.20 12.23
C LEU A 6 -14.57 1.30 12.72
N ASN A 7 -14.47 1.49 14.03
CA ASN A 7 -13.46 2.42 14.58
C ASN A 7 -12.03 1.84 14.47
N ALA A 8 -11.02 2.69 14.64
CA ALA A 8 -9.60 2.33 14.52
C ALA A 8 -9.20 1.11 15.37
N ARG A 9 -9.69 1.05 16.64
CA ARG A 9 -9.40 -0.06 17.54
C ARG A 9 -10.03 -1.37 17.05
N GLN A 10 -11.28 -1.33 16.56
CA GLN A 10 -11.97 -2.49 16.00
C GLN A 10 -11.27 -3.03 14.74
N LYS A 11 -10.80 -2.14 13.87
CA LYS A 11 -9.99 -2.51 12.70
C LYS A 11 -8.68 -3.16 13.12
N LYS A 12 -7.96 -2.57 14.09
CA LYS A 12 -6.72 -3.13 14.63
C LYS A 12 -6.95 -4.52 15.25
N LEU A 13 -8.08 -4.73 15.94
CA LEU A 13 -8.46 -6.05 16.48
C LEU A 13 -8.63 -7.08 15.36
N LEU A 14 -9.35 -6.74 14.28
CA LEU A 14 -9.51 -7.62 13.12
C LEU A 14 -8.16 -7.93 12.45
N SER A 15 -7.29 -6.95 12.27
CA SER A 15 -5.98 -7.15 11.64
C SER A 15 -5.09 -8.07 12.47
N ILE A 16 -5.08 -7.95 13.81
CA ILE A 16 -4.32 -8.83 14.70
C ILE A 16 -4.77 -10.29 14.55
N LEU A 17 -6.07 -10.53 14.49
CA LEU A 17 -6.61 -11.90 14.37
C LEU A 17 -6.39 -12.49 12.97
N ASN A 18 -6.33 -11.67 11.93
CA ASN A 18 -6.16 -12.14 10.54
C ASN A 18 -4.68 -12.35 10.16
N ALA A 19 -3.75 -11.61 10.76
CA ALA A 19 -2.35 -11.55 10.34
C ALA A 19 -1.62 -12.91 10.35
N ARG A 20 -2.15 -13.95 11.05
CA ARG A 20 -1.49 -15.26 11.16
C ARG A 20 -2.46 -16.45 11.26
N HIS A 21 -3.74 -16.29 10.99
CA HIS A 21 -4.77 -17.30 11.38
C HIS A 21 -4.62 -17.74 12.85
N ASN A 22 -4.09 -16.88 13.71
CA ASN A 22 -3.74 -17.17 15.09
C ASN A 22 -4.96 -17.04 15.99
N VAL A 23 -4.96 -17.90 16.99
CA VAL A 23 -5.87 -17.81 18.11
C VAL A 23 -5.21 -16.92 19.16
N GLU A 24 -5.84 -15.81 19.51
CA GLU A 24 -5.34 -14.84 20.49
C GLU A 24 -6.27 -14.84 21.71
N THR A 25 -5.70 -14.91 22.91
CA THR A 25 -6.48 -14.80 24.15
C THR A 25 -7.00 -13.37 24.35
N GLY A 26 -8.09 -13.23 25.11
CA GLY A 26 -8.61 -11.90 25.45
C GLY A 26 -7.59 -11.02 26.16
N LYS A 27 -6.68 -11.62 26.95
CA LYS A 27 -5.60 -10.93 27.65
C LYS A 27 -4.52 -10.40 26.68
N GLU A 28 -4.13 -11.19 25.70
CA GLU A 28 -3.16 -10.80 24.66
C GLU A 28 -3.72 -9.69 23.77
N LEU A 29 -4.98 -9.83 23.35
CA LEU A 29 -5.67 -8.78 22.58
C LEU A 29 -5.78 -7.48 23.39
N ALA A 30 -6.10 -7.56 24.67
CA ALA A 30 -6.18 -6.41 25.56
C ALA A 30 -4.81 -5.70 25.67
N ALA A 31 -3.73 -6.46 25.84
CA ALA A 31 -2.37 -5.92 25.89
C ALA A 31 -1.95 -5.25 24.56
N LYS A 32 -2.20 -5.91 23.41
CA LYS A 32 -1.87 -5.39 22.08
C LYS A 32 -2.67 -4.13 21.69
N LEU A 33 -3.88 -4.01 22.23
CA LEU A 33 -4.78 -2.87 21.96
C LEU A 33 -4.69 -1.76 23.02
N GLY A 34 -3.97 -1.99 24.14
CA GLY A 34 -3.87 -1.03 25.24
C GLY A 34 -5.19 -0.79 25.98
N VAL A 35 -6.05 -1.81 26.11
CA VAL A 35 -7.38 -1.72 26.72
C VAL A 35 -7.66 -2.87 27.67
N SER A 36 -8.80 -2.84 28.39
CA SER A 36 -9.23 -3.94 29.24
C SER A 36 -9.82 -5.12 28.41
N GLU A 37 -9.75 -6.35 28.94
CA GLU A 37 -10.40 -7.51 28.33
C GLU A 37 -11.94 -7.31 28.17
N ARG A 38 -12.57 -6.56 29.07
CA ARG A 38 -13.99 -6.18 28.97
C ARG A 38 -14.23 -5.34 27.70
N THR A 39 -13.32 -4.41 27.41
CA THR A 39 -13.40 -3.58 26.20
C THR A 39 -13.22 -4.44 24.95
N VAL A 40 -12.27 -5.38 24.95
CA VAL A 40 -12.09 -6.33 23.84
C VAL A 40 -13.36 -7.13 23.56
N ARG A 41 -14.01 -7.68 24.61
CA ARG A 41 -15.27 -8.42 24.44
C ARG A 41 -16.40 -7.55 23.88
N ASN A 42 -16.47 -6.31 24.30
CA ASN A 42 -17.47 -5.37 23.77
C ASN A 42 -17.19 -5.05 22.28
N ASP A 43 -15.93 -4.83 21.92
CA ASP A 43 -15.54 -4.60 20.53
C ASP A 43 -15.83 -5.83 19.65
N ILE A 44 -15.54 -7.04 20.12
CA ILE A 44 -15.88 -8.30 19.42
C ILE A 44 -17.38 -8.40 19.16
N ARG A 45 -18.22 -8.10 20.18
CA ARG A 45 -19.68 -8.12 20.00
C ARG A 45 -20.14 -7.09 18.96
N ALA A 46 -19.58 -5.87 19.01
CA ALA A 46 -19.91 -4.81 18.08
C ALA A 46 -19.48 -5.15 16.65
N ILE A 47 -18.29 -5.72 16.47
CA ILE A 47 -17.80 -6.20 15.18
C ILE A 47 -18.71 -7.30 14.63
N ASN A 48 -18.99 -8.33 15.41
CA ASN A 48 -19.84 -9.43 14.98
C ASN A 48 -21.25 -8.97 14.63
N SER A 49 -21.82 -8.05 15.39
CA SER A 49 -23.14 -7.47 15.10
C SER A 49 -23.20 -6.77 13.73
N LYS A 50 -22.11 -6.14 13.30
CA LYS A 50 -22.02 -5.42 12.03
C LYS A 50 -21.63 -6.31 10.84
N LEU A 51 -20.72 -7.26 11.07
CA LEU A 51 -20.07 -8.01 9.99
C LEU A 51 -20.64 -9.40 9.74
N LYS A 52 -21.50 -9.94 10.64
CA LYS A 52 -22.10 -11.27 10.47
C LYS A 52 -22.85 -11.45 9.15
N GLN A 53 -23.57 -10.43 8.71
CA GLN A 53 -24.29 -10.44 7.42
C GLN A 53 -23.38 -10.53 6.19
N TYR A 54 -22.09 -10.24 6.37
CA TYR A 54 -21.05 -10.31 5.33
C TYR A 54 -20.18 -11.56 5.49
N GLU A 55 -20.62 -12.53 6.29
CA GLU A 55 -19.89 -13.79 6.53
C GLU A 55 -18.49 -13.59 7.14
N ILE A 56 -18.32 -12.53 7.93
CA ILE A 56 -17.10 -12.23 8.68
C ILE A 56 -17.46 -12.26 10.18
N GLN A 57 -16.78 -13.12 10.94
CA GLN A 57 -17.05 -13.29 12.37
C GLN A 57 -15.79 -13.56 13.18
N ILE A 58 -15.73 -13.00 14.39
CA ILE A 58 -14.76 -13.40 15.39
C ILE A 58 -15.41 -14.48 16.26
N LEU A 59 -14.79 -15.67 16.25
CA LEU A 59 -15.31 -16.85 16.92
C LEU A 59 -14.48 -17.17 18.18
N PRO A 60 -15.11 -17.47 19.32
CA PRO A 60 -14.40 -17.96 20.48
C PRO A 60 -13.96 -19.39 20.26
N GLN A 61 -12.71 -19.71 20.58
CA GLN A 61 -12.20 -21.06 20.70
C GLN A 61 -12.07 -21.41 22.18
N TYR A 62 -12.80 -22.42 22.62
CA TYR A 62 -12.82 -22.82 24.03
C TYR A 62 -11.43 -23.11 24.58
N GLY A 63 -11.06 -22.43 25.67
CA GLY A 63 -9.75 -22.57 26.33
C GLY A 63 -8.56 -21.98 25.58
N LYS A 64 -8.74 -21.46 24.34
CA LYS A 64 -7.64 -20.96 23.51
C LYS A 64 -7.71 -19.46 23.20
N GLY A 65 -8.92 -18.87 23.15
CA GLY A 65 -9.09 -17.44 22.86
C GLY A 65 -10.05 -17.17 21.70
N TYR A 66 -9.68 -16.26 20.82
CA TYR A 66 -10.49 -15.82 19.69
C TYR A 66 -9.77 -16.02 18.36
N THR A 67 -10.51 -16.38 17.34
CA THR A 67 -10.05 -16.47 15.95
C THR A 67 -11.01 -15.73 15.04
N ILE A 68 -10.58 -15.39 13.83
CA ILE A 68 -11.46 -14.78 12.82
C ILE A 68 -11.82 -15.80 11.74
N SER A 69 -13.09 -15.80 11.33
CA SER A 69 -13.57 -16.50 10.13
C SER A 69 -13.92 -15.43 9.08
N VAL A 70 -13.30 -15.51 7.91
CA VAL A 70 -13.51 -14.60 6.79
C VAL A 70 -13.89 -15.44 5.57
N ASN A 71 -15.19 -15.60 5.32
CA ASN A 71 -15.69 -16.32 4.14
C ASN A 71 -15.91 -15.37 2.95
N ASN A 72 -16.09 -14.07 3.22
CA ASN A 72 -16.15 -13.04 2.19
C ASN A 72 -14.91 -12.16 2.24
N ARG A 73 -13.87 -12.59 1.50
CA ARG A 73 -12.58 -11.89 1.45
C ARG A 73 -12.69 -10.51 0.81
N GLU A 74 -13.55 -10.35 -0.16
CA GLU A 74 -13.74 -9.07 -0.87
C GLU A 74 -14.26 -7.99 0.09
N VAL A 75 -15.31 -8.26 0.83
CA VAL A 75 -15.84 -7.33 1.84
C VAL A 75 -14.83 -7.12 2.97
N TYR A 76 -14.09 -8.16 3.36
CA TYR A 76 -13.03 -8.00 4.37
C TYR A 76 -11.95 -7.01 3.91
N LEU A 77 -11.47 -7.12 2.68
CA LEU A 77 -10.51 -6.19 2.11
C LEU A 77 -11.08 -4.76 2.00
N GLN A 78 -12.36 -4.61 1.64
CA GLN A 78 -13.04 -3.32 1.62
C GLN A 78 -13.07 -2.64 3.00
N LEU A 79 -13.21 -3.38 4.09
CA LEU A 79 -13.14 -2.82 5.45
C LEU A 79 -11.80 -2.12 5.76
N PHE A 80 -10.75 -2.52 5.06
CA PHE A 80 -9.40 -1.95 5.21
C PHE A 80 -9.03 -1.01 4.04
N SER A 81 -9.66 -1.18 2.87
CA SER A 81 -9.41 -0.33 1.71
C SER A 81 -10.13 1.01 1.77
N GLU A 82 -11.32 1.06 2.37
CA GLU A 82 -12.14 2.29 2.38
C GLU A 82 -11.79 3.31 3.46
N LYS A 83 -10.96 2.95 4.45
CA LYS A 83 -10.43 3.92 5.42
C LYS A 83 -9.03 3.48 5.86
N ALA A 84 -8.05 3.74 5.02
CA ALA A 84 -6.69 3.78 5.51
C ALA A 84 -6.68 4.66 6.76
N ASN A 85 -6.23 4.11 7.90
CA ASN A 85 -6.04 4.90 9.12
C ASN A 85 -4.96 5.93 8.83
N TYR A 86 -5.38 7.13 8.48
CA TYR A 86 -4.49 8.30 8.38
C TYR A 86 -4.19 8.78 9.81
N GLU A 87 -3.61 7.91 10.63
CA GLU A 87 -3.31 8.21 12.04
C GLU A 87 -2.26 9.30 12.14
N THR A 88 -1.33 9.32 11.19
CA THR A 88 -0.26 10.32 11.16
C THR A 88 -0.36 11.26 9.96
N LYS A 89 0.31 12.42 10.09
CA LYS A 89 0.48 13.35 8.98
C LYS A 89 1.24 12.71 7.81
N GLU A 90 2.22 11.88 8.12
CA GLU A 90 3.03 11.15 7.16
C GLU A 90 2.20 10.18 6.32
N ASP A 91 1.29 9.44 6.96
CA ASP A 91 0.37 8.52 6.28
C ASP A 91 -0.56 9.27 5.33
N ARG A 92 -1.12 10.41 5.75
CA ARG A 92 -1.97 11.24 4.88
C ARG A 92 -1.21 11.77 3.67
N ILE A 93 0.01 12.30 3.89
CA ILE A 93 0.85 12.79 2.81
C ILE A 93 1.20 11.67 1.82
N ARG A 94 1.54 10.49 2.33
CA ARG A 94 1.83 9.32 1.50
C ARG A 94 0.63 8.91 0.64
N THR A 95 -0.53 8.78 1.25
CA THR A 95 -1.77 8.42 0.52
C THR A 95 -2.14 9.47 -0.52
N MET A 96 -2.00 10.74 -0.19
CA MET A 96 -2.22 11.85 -1.11
C MET A 96 -1.29 11.73 -2.34
N MET A 97 0.01 11.43 -2.11
CA MET A 97 0.96 11.20 -3.20
C MET A 97 0.54 10.01 -4.08
N LEU A 98 0.21 8.87 -3.49
CA LEU A 98 -0.25 7.69 -4.23
C LEU A 98 -1.52 7.99 -5.03
N ARG A 99 -2.48 8.70 -4.44
CA ARG A 99 -3.72 9.08 -5.11
C ARG A 99 -3.45 9.96 -6.33
N LEU A 100 -2.69 11.04 -6.15
CA LEU A 100 -2.40 11.99 -7.22
C LEU A 100 -1.50 11.43 -8.34
N ILE A 101 -0.67 10.43 -8.05
CA ILE A 101 0.12 9.75 -9.09
C ILE A 101 -0.76 8.89 -9.98
N ARG A 102 -1.77 8.23 -9.42
CA ARG A 102 -2.72 7.39 -10.16
C ARG A 102 -3.62 8.20 -11.06
N GLU A 103 -4.01 9.39 -10.60
CA GLU A 103 -4.80 10.32 -11.38
C GLU A 103 -3.94 10.99 -12.46
N ASN A 104 -4.41 10.97 -13.68
CA ASN A 104 -3.71 11.61 -14.80
C ASN A 104 -4.14 13.05 -15.02
N ASP A 105 -5.14 13.50 -14.29
CA ASP A 105 -5.72 14.84 -14.43
C ASP A 105 -5.93 15.54 -13.08
N TRP A 106 -6.67 16.62 -13.08
CA TRP A 106 -6.96 17.43 -11.92
C TRP A 106 -7.82 16.68 -10.89
N TYR A 107 -7.38 16.67 -9.64
CA TYR A 107 -8.09 16.09 -8.51
C TYR A 107 -8.66 17.19 -7.63
N GLU A 108 -9.93 17.10 -7.26
CA GLU A 108 -10.60 18.09 -6.43
C GLU A 108 -10.20 17.93 -4.96
N LEU A 109 -9.85 19.06 -4.32
CA LEU A 109 -9.44 19.06 -2.91
C LEU A 109 -10.56 18.66 -1.95
N GLY A 110 -11.83 18.94 -2.31
CA GLY A 110 -12.99 18.48 -1.56
C GLY A 110 -13.03 16.95 -1.43
N ASN A 111 -12.75 16.23 -2.51
CA ASN A 111 -12.68 14.78 -2.47
C ASN A 111 -11.58 14.27 -1.54
N LEU A 112 -10.42 14.96 -1.48
CA LEU A 112 -9.34 14.61 -0.54
C LEU A 112 -9.74 14.89 0.91
N GLU A 113 -10.49 15.97 1.18
CA GLU A 113 -11.02 16.27 2.52
C GLU A 113 -11.95 15.15 3.00
N ASP A 114 -12.87 14.74 2.13
CA ASP A 114 -13.85 13.68 2.42
C ASP A 114 -13.19 12.31 2.56
N GLU A 115 -12.28 11.95 1.66
CA GLU A 115 -11.56 10.67 1.70
C GLU A 115 -10.68 10.54 2.94
N MET A 116 -10.03 11.62 3.35
CA MET A 116 -9.09 11.63 4.49
C MET A 116 -9.74 12.06 5.81
N PHE A 117 -11.01 12.48 5.79
CA PHE A 117 -11.74 12.99 6.96
C PHE A 117 -10.98 14.11 7.69
N VAL A 118 -10.43 15.05 6.94
CA VAL A 118 -9.68 16.18 7.48
C VAL A 118 -10.32 17.51 7.10
N SER A 119 -10.07 18.54 7.93
CA SER A 119 -10.47 19.89 7.58
C SER A 119 -9.61 20.46 6.45
N ARG A 120 -10.15 21.46 5.75
CA ARG A 120 -9.41 22.23 4.72
C ARG A 120 -8.06 22.74 5.24
N THR A 121 -8.03 23.26 6.45
CA THR A 121 -6.80 23.78 7.07
C THR A 121 -5.75 22.69 7.24
N THR A 122 -6.16 21.50 7.67
CA THR A 122 -5.27 20.35 7.80
C THR A 122 -4.75 19.90 6.44
N LEU A 123 -5.65 19.76 5.45
CA LEU A 123 -5.29 19.38 4.09
C LEU A 123 -4.28 20.36 3.47
N GLU A 124 -4.47 21.67 3.61
CA GLU A 124 -3.55 22.70 3.13
C GLU A 124 -2.16 22.63 3.80
N SER A 125 -2.12 22.26 5.09
CA SER A 125 -0.86 21.99 5.80
C SER A 125 -0.15 20.77 5.22
N ASP A 126 -0.91 19.70 4.95
CA ASP A 126 -0.38 18.46 4.40
C ASP A 126 0.10 18.62 2.95
N ILE A 127 -0.63 19.38 2.12
CA ILE A 127 -0.21 19.74 0.76
C ILE A 127 1.09 20.53 0.75
N ARG A 128 1.27 21.48 1.68
CA ARG A 128 2.54 22.23 1.81
C ARG A 128 3.71 21.30 2.14
N ALA A 129 3.52 20.38 3.09
CA ALA A 129 4.54 19.40 3.45
C ALA A 129 4.82 18.43 2.30
N MET A 130 3.79 17.94 1.60
CA MET A 130 3.92 17.12 0.40
C MET A 130 4.74 17.83 -0.68
N ARG A 131 4.42 19.08 -0.97
CA ARG A 131 5.14 19.89 -1.96
C ARG A 131 6.62 20.02 -1.60
N GLN A 132 6.94 20.33 -0.35
CA GLN A 132 8.31 20.38 0.13
C GLN A 132 9.03 19.03 -0.06
N ARG A 133 8.37 17.92 0.30
CA ARG A 133 8.94 16.57 0.20
C ARG A 133 9.28 16.18 -1.25
N VAL A 134 8.40 16.47 -2.21
CA VAL A 134 8.61 16.09 -3.62
C VAL A 134 9.50 17.06 -4.39
N SER A 135 9.65 18.31 -3.94
CA SER A 135 10.52 19.30 -4.59
C SER A 135 11.98 19.22 -4.16
N VAL A 136 12.26 18.72 -2.95
CA VAL A 136 13.62 18.66 -2.37
C VAL A 136 14.28 17.30 -2.60
N ARG A 137 13.48 16.24 -2.79
CA ARG A 137 13.98 14.87 -2.98
C ARG A 137 13.68 14.39 -4.39
N TYR A 138 14.65 13.64 -4.96
CA TYR A 138 14.40 12.93 -6.22
C TYR A 138 13.06 12.15 -6.13
N PRO A 139 12.22 12.18 -7.14
CA PRO A 139 12.42 12.63 -8.53
C PRO A 139 12.12 14.11 -8.83
N TYR A 140 12.01 14.98 -7.83
CA TYR A 140 11.76 16.42 -7.99
C TYR A 140 10.47 16.73 -8.77
N LEU A 141 9.40 16.02 -8.43
CA LEU A 141 8.11 16.11 -9.10
C LEU A 141 7.39 17.42 -8.71
N GLN A 142 6.83 18.11 -9.69
CA GLN A 142 6.10 19.36 -9.46
C GLN A 142 4.62 19.11 -9.19
N ILE A 143 4.08 19.87 -8.23
CA ILE A 143 2.65 19.90 -7.93
C ILE A 143 2.07 21.17 -8.55
N ARG A 144 1.09 21.01 -9.45
CA ARG A 144 0.31 22.09 -10.04
C ARG A 144 -1.00 22.25 -9.29
N ARG A 145 -1.45 23.50 -9.17
CA ARG A 145 -2.71 23.86 -8.52
C ARG A 145 -3.48 24.87 -9.34
N GLN A 146 -4.79 24.67 -9.43
CA GLN A 146 -5.73 25.61 -10.03
C GLN A 146 -7.00 25.66 -9.18
N GLY A 147 -7.16 26.74 -8.40
CA GLY A 147 -8.26 26.88 -7.47
C GLY A 147 -8.34 25.74 -6.46
N ASN A 148 -9.44 25.00 -6.51
CA ASN A 148 -9.69 23.82 -5.67
C ASN A 148 -9.16 22.49 -6.26
N TYR A 149 -8.40 22.55 -7.35
CA TYR A 149 -7.88 21.37 -8.01
C TYR A 149 -6.36 21.29 -7.89
N ILE A 150 -5.86 20.07 -7.78
CA ILE A 150 -4.44 19.76 -7.64
C ILE A 150 -4.07 18.59 -8.55
N LYS A 151 -2.85 18.57 -9.08
CA LYS A 151 -2.28 17.42 -9.80
C LYS A 151 -0.78 17.41 -9.76
N PHE A 152 -0.17 16.25 -10.00
CA PHE A 152 1.24 16.18 -10.38
C PHE A 152 1.45 16.53 -11.85
N GLU A 153 2.66 17.01 -12.18
CA GLU A 153 3.08 17.17 -13.58
C GLU A 153 3.02 15.82 -14.33
N LYS A 154 2.89 15.87 -15.65
CA LYS A 154 2.71 14.68 -16.51
C LYS A 154 4.04 13.99 -16.89
N ASP A 155 5.06 14.05 -16.04
CA ASP A 155 6.31 13.36 -16.27
C ASP A 155 6.20 11.92 -15.74
N GLU A 156 6.01 10.97 -16.64
CA GLU A 156 5.78 9.57 -16.28
C GLU A 156 7.03 8.91 -15.66
N ILE A 157 8.23 9.29 -16.09
CA ILE A 157 9.48 8.79 -15.51
C ILE A 157 9.56 9.19 -14.03
N LYS A 158 9.30 10.45 -13.73
CA LYS A 158 9.28 10.96 -12.34
C LYS A 158 8.16 10.34 -11.51
N ARG A 159 6.98 10.11 -12.11
CA ARG A 159 5.84 9.46 -11.43
C ARG A 159 6.20 8.03 -11.04
N ARG A 160 6.78 7.24 -11.94
CA ARG A 160 7.26 5.88 -11.64
C ARG A 160 8.32 5.89 -10.55
N ALA A 161 9.33 6.76 -10.65
CA ALA A 161 10.36 6.89 -9.63
C ALA A 161 9.80 7.25 -8.25
N LEU A 162 8.78 8.12 -8.18
CA LEU A 162 8.11 8.43 -6.92
C LEU A 162 7.33 7.23 -6.38
N LEU A 163 6.62 6.47 -7.23
CA LEU A 163 5.91 5.26 -6.83
C LEU A 163 6.87 4.22 -6.25
N ILE A 164 7.95 3.89 -6.97
CA ILE A 164 8.97 2.95 -6.49
C ILE A 164 9.47 3.37 -5.10
N ARG A 165 9.80 4.65 -4.91
CA ARG A 165 10.26 5.15 -3.61
C ARG A 165 9.19 5.00 -2.53
N LEU A 166 7.92 5.34 -2.81
CA LEU A 166 6.84 5.23 -1.84
C LEU A 166 6.58 3.79 -1.41
N TYR A 167 6.73 2.84 -2.33
CA TYR A 167 6.63 1.41 -1.98
C TYR A 167 7.86 0.93 -1.24
N ALA A 168 9.06 1.32 -1.65
CA ALA A 168 10.30 0.98 -0.97
C ALA A 168 10.40 1.55 0.46
N GLU A 169 9.76 2.67 0.76
CA GLU A 169 9.69 3.22 2.13
C GLU A 169 8.77 2.40 3.07
N ASN A 170 7.93 1.52 2.53
CA ASN A 170 6.87 0.84 3.27
C ASN A 170 6.90 -0.69 3.16
N TRP A 171 8.06 -1.26 2.79
CA TRP A 171 8.26 -2.70 2.79
C TRP A 171 8.76 -3.18 4.15
N ASP A 172 8.43 -4.43 4.48
CA ASP A 172 9.04 -5.17 5.57
C ASP A 172 9.76 -6.38 4.98
N TYR A 173 10.95 -6.68 5.49
CA TYR A 173 11.68 -7.87 5.12
C TYR A 173 11.42 -8.94 6.18
N ASP A 174 10.68 -9.97 5.84
CA ASP A 174 10.64 -11.19 6.63
C ASP A 174 11.67 -12.17 6.05
N SER A 175 12.62 -12.60 6.87
CA SER A 175 13.65 -13.58 6.48
C SER A 175 13.09 -14.93 6.01
N ARG A 176 11.80 -15.18 6.21
CA ARG A 176 11.10 -16.40 5.78
C ARG A 176 10.25 -16.19 4.54
N ASP A 177 9.65 -15.02 4.40
CA ASP A 177 8.62 -14.72 3.40
C ASP A 177 9.09 -13.74 2.31
N GLY A 178 10.35 -13.28 2.37
CA GLY A 178 10.90 -12.32 1.40
C GLY A 178 10.30 -10.92 1.54
N ILE A 179 10.06 -10.25 0.41
CA ILE A 179 9.53 -8.88 0.38
C ILE A 179 8.05 -8.88 0.73
N VAL A 180 7.69 -8.27 1.84
CA VAL A 180 6.29 -8.03 2.22
C VAL A 180 5.98 -6.55 2.07
N LEU A 181 5.17 -6.19 1.08
CA LEU A 181 4.63 -4.85 0.97
C LEU A 181 3.47 -4.70 1.96
N LYS A 182 3.50 -3.65 2.77
CA LYS A 182 2.43 -3.33 3.73
C LYS A 182 1.11 -2.95 3.07
N GLN A 183 1.13 -2.69 1.77
CA GLN A 183 -0.05 -2.43 0.95
C GLN A 183 -0.02 -3.36 -0.26
N ASP A 184 -1.03 -4.19 -0.35
CA ASP A 184 -1.14 -5.29 -1.31
C ASP A 184 -1.67 -4.78 -2.67
N GLU A 185 -0.93 -3.87 -3.31
CA GLU A 185 -1.34 -3.28 -4.59
C GLU A 185 -0.93 -4.11 -5.81
N PHE A 186 0.12 -4.94 -5.66
CA PHE A 186 0.63 -5.75 -6.77
C PHE A 186 0.28 -7.24 -6.66
N GLY A 187 -0.25 -7.67 -5.51
CA GLY A 187 -0.41 -9.08 -5.20
C GLY A 187 0.92 -9.78 -4.91
N ARG A 188 0.91 -10.64 -3.90
CA ARG A 188 2.12 -11.39 -3.49
C ARG A 188 2.64 -12.29 -4.62
N GLU A 189 1.73 -13.00 -5.29
CA GLU A 189 2.06 -13.91 -6.39
C GLU A 189 2.78 -13.18 -7.53
N CYS A 190 2.32 -11.98 -7.92
CA CYS A 190 2.97 -11.19 -8.96
C CYS A 190 4.39 -10.76 -8.58
N LEU A 191 4.63 -10.36 -7.33
CA LEU A 191 5.98 -9.97 -6.88
C LEU A 191 6.92 -11.17 -6.79
N GLU A 192 6.44 -12.34 -6.36
CA GLU A 192 7.19 -13.59 -6.32
C GLU A 192 7.58 -14.04 -7.74
N GLU A 193 6.64 -14.02 -8.69
CA GLU A 193 6.93 -14.33 -10.10
C GLU A 193 8.01 -13.41 -10.70
N ILE A 194 7.87 -12.09 -10.51
CA ILE A 194 8.88 -11.13 -10.98
C ILE A 194 10.23 -11.42 -10.33
N GLN A 195 10.25 -11.72 -9.03
CA GLN A 195 11.48 -11.99 -8.30
C GLN A 195 12.17 -13.26 -8.81
N ASP A 196 11.43 -14.32 -9.05
CA ASP A 196 11.98 -15.60 -9.51
C ASP A 196 12.55 -15.48 -10.92
N VAL A 197 11.78 -14.89 -11.85
CA VAL A 197 12.26 -14.63 -13.22
C VAL A 197 13.51 -13.76 -13.21
N PHE A 198 13.54 -12.73 -12.37
CA PHE A 198 14.66 -11.81 -12.29
C PHE A 198 15.92 -12.47 -11.70
N LYS A 199 15.78 -13.33 -10.67
CA LYS A 199 16.89 -14.11 -10.11
C LYS A 199 17.48 -15.10 -11.11
N ASP A 200 16.62 -15.79 -11.87
CA ASP A 200 17.07 -16.72 -12.90
C ASP A 200 17.89 -16.01 -13.98
N GLU A 201 17.48 -14.81 -14.37
CA GLU A 201 18.18 -14.04 -15.38
C GLU A 201 19.50 -13.44 -14.85
N LEU A 202 19.54 -13.00 -13.60
CA LEU A 202 20.81 -12.59 -12.95
C LEU A 202 21.80 -13.75 -12.92
N TYR A 203 21.33 -14.95 -12.59
CA TYR A 203 22.17 -16.16 -12.61
C TYR A 203 22.72 -16.48 -14.01
N ARG A 204 21.87 -16.38 -15.05
CA ARG A 204 22.31 -16.58 -16.46
C ARG A 204 23.34 -15.56 -16.92
N CYS A 205 23.16 -14.31 -16.48
CA CYS A 205 24.08 -13.21 -16.82
C CYS A 205 25.35 -13.19 -15.94
N GLN A 206 25.48 -14.11 -14.99
CA GLN A 206 26.57 -14.15 -14.00
C GLN A 206 26.75 -12.82 -13.26
N THR A 207 25.62 -12.20 -12.89
CA THR A 207 25.57 -10.91 -12.21
C THR A 207 24.87 -11.09 -10.88
N ASP A 208 25.40 -10.45 -9.82
CA ASP A 208 24.80 -10.44 -8.49
C ASP A 208 24.27 -9.05 -8.15
N LEU A 209 23.17 -9.02 -7.43
CA LEU A 209 22.65 -7.84 -6.75
C LEU A 209 22.54 -8.14 -5.26
N ASP A 210 22.76 -7.12 -4.44
CA ASP A 210 22.41 -7.20 -3.03
C ASP A 210 20.88 -7.22 -2.85
N ASP A 211 20.41 -7.58 -1.64
CA ASP A 211 18.98 -7.70 -1.35
C ASP A 211 18.22 -6.39 -1.63
N PHE A 212 18.83 -5.23 -1.38
CA PHE A 212 18.23 -3.92 -1.68
C PHE A 212 18.07 -3.68 -3.17
N GLY A 213 19.11 -3.99 -3.95
CA GLY A 213 19.08 -3.89 -5.41
C GLY A 213 18.01 -4.80 -6.00
N LEU A 214 17.93 -6.05 -5.53
CA LEU A 214 16.93 -7.01 -5.97
C LEU A 214 15.50 -6.49 -5.69
N ILE A 215 15.23 -6.08 -4.45
CA ILE A 215 13.93 -5.53 -4.04
C ILE A 215 13.56 -4.32 -4.89
N TYR A 216 14.50 -3.40 -5.07
CA TYR A 216 14.26 -2.18 -5.84
C TYR A 216 13.93 -2.48 -7.29
N MET A 217 14.60 -3.45 -7.90
CA MET A 217 14.34 -3.88 -9.28
C MET A 217 12.99 -4.57 -9.42
N VAL A 218 12.63 -5.47 -8.50
CA VAL A 218 11.31 -6.12 -8.47
C VAL A 218 10.20 -5.08 -8.38
N LEU A 219 10.32 -4.10 -7.47
CA LEU A 219 9.37 -3.01 -7.35
C LEU A 219 9.32 -2.13 -8.61
N ALA A 220 10.46 -1.87 -9.25
CA ALA A 220 10.53 -1.08 -10.48
C ALA A 220 9.76 -1.76 -11.62
N ILE A 221 9.93 -3.07 -11.78
CA ILE A 221 9.23 -3.88 -12.78
C ILE A 221 7.72 -3.91 -12.48
N ALA A 222 7.32 -4.19 -11.23
CA ALA A 222 5.91 -4.21 -10.83
C ALA A 222 5.23 -2.85 -11.08
N VAL A 223 5.87 -1.74 -10.69
CA VAL A 223 5.37 -0.38 -10.94
C VAL A 223 5.25 -0.11 -12.44
N MET A 224 6.25 -0.55 -13.23
CA MET A 224 6.22 -0.36 -14.67
C MET A 224 5.06 -1.10 -15.34
N GLN A 225 4.87 -2.40 -15.03
CA GLN A 225 3.74 -3.18 -15.51
C GLN A 225 2.40 -2.56 -15.11
N PHE A 226 2.25 -2.18 -13.85
CA PHE A 226 1.05 -1.52 -13.34
C PHE A 226 0.74 -0.23 -14.12
N ARG A 227 1.74 0.62 -14.37
CA ARG A 227 1.57 1.89 -15.07
C ARG A 227 1.25 1.69 -16.56
N VAL A 228 1.91 0.75 -17.22
CA VAL A 228 1.64 0.39 -18.63
C VAL A 228 0.23 -0.17 -18.76
N ASN A 229 -0.18 -1.11 -17.92
CA ASN A 229 -1.52 -1.67 -17.91
C ASN A 229 -2.61 -0.64 -17.64
N SER A 230 -2.26 0.45 -16.93
CA SER A 230 -3.14 1.61 -16.71
C SER A 230 -3.08 2.65 -17.85
N GLY A 231 -2.46 2.34 -18.98
CA GLY A 231 -2.36 3.20 -20.15
C GLY A 231 -1.32 4.31 -20.06
N ASN A 232 -0.39 4.23 -19.10
CA ASN A 232 0.66 5.24 -18.89
C ASN A 232 1.98 4.77 -19.48
N THR A 233 2.19 5.04 -20.76
CA THR A 233 3.42 4.67 -21.49
C THR A 233 4.45 5.80 -21.47
N ILE A 234 5.72 5.44 -21.64
CA ILE A 234 6.83 6.39 -21.85
C ILE A 234 7.20 6.31 -23.32
N GLU A 235 7.31 7.45 -24.01
CA GLU A 235 7.93 7.45 -25.33
C GLU A 235 9.43 7.16 -25.16
N VAL A 236 9.86 6.04 -25.71
CA VAL A 236 11.27 5.60 -25.64
C VAL A 236 12.08 6.39 -26.66
N PHE A 237 12.95 7.27 -26.17
CA PHE A 237 14.02 7.82 -27.02
C PHE A 237 15.20 6.86 -26.99
N GLU A 238 15.55 6.29 -28.13
CA GLU A 238 16.75 5.44 -28.26
C GLU A 238 17.99 6.25 -27.88
N LYS A 239 18.57 5.99 -26.70
CA LYS A 239 19.92 6.43 -26.35
C LYS A 239 20.92 5.45 -26.96
N LYS A 240 21.69 5.90 -27.93
CA LYS A 240 22.87 5.17 -28.42
C LYS A 240 23.91 5.10 -27.27
N GLY A 241 24.22 3.89 -26.78
CA GLY A 241 25.42 3.64 -25.96
C GLY A 241 25.21 3.04 -24.57
N GLU A 242 24.19 2.22 -24.33
CA GLU A 242 24.05 1.53 -23.04
C GLU A 242 24.75 0.16 -23.02
N SER A 243 25.26 -0.21 -21.83
CA SER A 243 25.93 -1.50 -21.59
C SER A 243 24.98 -2.65 -21.91
N GLN A 244 25.41 -3.57 -22.76
CA GLN A 244 24.60 -4.66 -23.31
C GLN A 244 24.01 -5.61 -22.25
N GLY A 245 24.60 -5.70 -21.04
CA GLY A 245 24.16 -6.62 -19.99
C GLY A 245 22.82 -6.26 -19.33
N ILE A 246 22.70 -5.06 -18.77
CA ILE A 246 21.49 -4.64 -18.04
C ILE A 246 20.30 -4.44 -18.98
N ALA A 247 20.54 -3.91 -20.19
CA ALA A 247 19.49 -3.74 -21.20
C ALA A 247 18.91 -5.08 -21.68
N ALA A 248 19.71 -6.15 -21.71
CA ALA A 248 19.23 -7.48 -22.07
C ALA A 248 18.33 -8.08 -20.98
N VAL A 249 18.71 -7.96 -19.71
CA VAL A 249 17.90 -8.42 -18.57
C VAL A 249 16.55 -7.71 -18.53
N VAL A 250 16.53 -6.38 -18.70
CA VAL A 250 15.29 -5.59 -18.69
C VAL A 250 14.37 -5.95 -19.85
N ARG A 251 14.91 -6.22 -21.04
CA ARG A 251 14.10 -6.65 -22.21
C ARG A 251 13.44 -8.00 -21.99
N TYR A 252 14.18 -8.98 -21.46
CA TYR A 252 13.67 -10.34 -21.28
C TYR A 252 12.56 -10.43 -20.22
N VAL A 253 12.60 -9.55 -19.22
CA VAL A 253 11.56 -9.51 -18.16
C VAL A 253 10.29 -8.77 -18.62
N LEU A 254 10.36 -8.02 -19.74
CA LEU A 254 9.25 -7.20 -20.25
C LEU A 254 8.52 -7.82 -21.46
N ASP A 255 9.09 -8.82 -22.10
CA ASP A 255 8.49 -9.62 -23.17
C ASP A 255 7.72 -10.81 -22.56
#